data_42af6db2177729096e5739ef2664d7c6
#
_entry.id   42af6db2177729096e5739ef2664d7c6
#
_cell.length_a   1.000
_cell.length_b   1.000
_cell.length_c   1.000
_cell.angle_alpha   90.00
_cell.angle_beta   90.00
_cell.angle_gamma   90.00
#
_symmetry.space_group_name_H-M   'P 1'
#
loop_
_entity.id
_entity.type
_entity.pdbx_description
1 polymer ?
#
loop_
_entity_poly.entity_id
_entity_poly.type
_entity_poly.pdbx_seq_one_letter_code
_entity_poly.pdbx_strand_id
1 'polypeptide(L)'
;MVMDLELIYRTYKDNIYAIGFNYFGDPTDADDIVQETFYKLSKSNTAFENEDHIRNWLIRVAVNECKRTSMSFWRKKRKPLDDYIDSLVFESEDEGDLFSEVMKLKPKYRQVIHLFYYEGYSTDEISRLLKISRSAVTTRLARARKQLKEHLQEVWDDE
;
A
#
# COMPACT_ATOMS: atom_id res chain seq x y z
N MET A 1 6.82 2.36 -27.39
CA MET A 1 6.78 3.52 -26.48
C MET A 1 8.18 3.79 -25.95
N VAL A 2 8.66 5.02 -26.10
CA VAL A 2 9.97 5.41 -25.56
C VAL A 2 9.80 5.65 -24.06
N MET A 3 10.61 4.97 -23.25
CA MET A 3 10.52 5.04 -21.81
C MET A 3 11.35 6.21 -21.26
N ASP A 4 10.68 7.20 -20.66
CA ASP A 4 11.32 8.28 -19.91
C ASP A 4 11.24 7.95 -18.42
N LEU A 5 12.35 7.48 -17.88
CA LEU A 5 12.44 7.05 -16.46
C LEU A 5 12.11 8.16 -15.48
N GLU A 6 12.55 9.38 -15.77
CA GLU A 6 12.27 10.53 -14.90
C GLU A 6 10.79 10.84 -14.87
N LEU A 7 10.12 10.84 -16.02
CA LEU A 7 8.69 11.08 -16.10
C LEU A 7 7.89 9.99 -15.38
N ILE A 8 8.26 8.73 -15.59
CA ILE A 8 7.61 7.59 -14.92
C ILE A 8 7.80 7.70 -13.41
N TYR A 9 8.99 8.03 -12.96
CA TYR A 9 9.27 8.24 -11.53
C TYR A 9 8.38 9.33 -10.94
N ARG A 10 8.32 10.49 -11.56
CA ARG A 10 7.48 11.60 -11.08
C ARG A 10 6.00 11.25 -11.06
N THR A 11 5.55 10.48 -12.05
CA THR A 11 4.14 10.11 -12.18
C THR A 11 3.70 9.12 -11.11
N TYR A 12 4.53 8.12 -10.81
CA TYR A 12 4.12 6.97 -10.00
C TYR A 12 4.81 6.85 -8.64
N LYS A 13 5.79 7.69 -8.31
CA LYS A 13 6.52 7.58 -7.04
C LYS A 13 5.61 7.59 -5.82
N ASP A 14 4.57 8.43 -5.84
CA ASP A 14 3.64 8.56 -4.72
C ASP A 14 2.77 7.31 -4.57
N ASN A 15 2.36 6.72 -5.68
CA ASN A 15 1.63 5.45 -5.65
C ASN A 15 2.46 4.33 -5.02
N ILE A 16 3.73 4.24 -5.43
CA ILE A 16 4.63 3.20 -4.92
C ILE A 16 4.97 3.46 -3.45
N TYR A 17 5.21 4.71 -3.08
CA TYR A 17 5.40 5.10 -1.67
C TYR A 17 4.21 4.67 -0.82
N ALA A 18 2.99 4.97 -1.29
CA ALA A 18 1.76 4.62 -0.58
C ALA A 18 1.62 3.10 -0.38
N ILE A 19 2.01 2.29 -1.36
CA ILE A 19 2.00 0.83 -1.22
C ILE A 19 2.96 0.39 -0.11
N GLY A 20 4.18 0.90 -0.12
CA GLY A 20 5.17 0.59 0.92
C GLY A 20 4.76 1.07 2.29
N PHE A 21 4.31 2.31 2.39
CA PHE A 21 3.86 2.89 3.66
C PHE A 21 2.64 2.15 4.22
N ASN A 22 1.68 1.83 3.35
CA ASN A 22 0.49 1.10 3.75
C ASN A 22 0.82 -0.28 4.32
N TYR A 23 1.83 -0.93 3.75
CA TYR A 23 2.26 -2.26 4.20
C TYR A 23 3.06 -2.22 5.49
N PHE A 24 4.05 -1.32 5.58
CA PHE A 24 5.00 -1.29 6.70
C PHE A 24 4.64 -0.30 7.80
N GLY A 25 3.92 0.76 7.47
CA GLY A 25 3.61 1.82 8.41
C GLY A 25 4.82 2.69 8.80
N ASP A 26 5.85 2.72 7.97
CA ASP A 26 7.11 3.42 8.25
C ASP A 26 7.61 4.16 7.00
N PRO A 27 7.93 5.48 7.11
CA PRO A 27 8.38 6.25 5.95
C PRO A 27 9.71 5.76 5.35
N THR A 28 10.64 5.29 6.17
CA THR A 28 11.94 4.80 5.71
C THR A 28 11.76 3.54 4.88
N ASP A 29 10.93 2.61 5.36
CA ASP A 29 10.63 1.38 4.62
C ASP A 29 9.89 1.70 3.32
N ALA A 30 8.98 2.68 3.34
CA ALA A 30 8.28 3.12 2.13
C ALA A 30 9.25 3.70 1.10
N ASP A 31 10.21 4.53 1.53
CA ASP A 31 11.26 5.07 0.64
C ASP A 31 12.10 3.96 0.03
N ASP A 32 12.44 2.94 0.82
CA ASP A 32 13.22 1.79 0.33
C ASP A 32 12.46 1.02 -0.75
N ILE A 33 11.15 0.88 -0.61
CA ILE A 33 10.31 0.23 -1.63
C ILE A 33 10.29 1.05 -2.92
N VAL A 34 10.20 2.37 -2.82
CA VAL A 34 10.28 3.27 -3.99
C VAL A 34 11.60 3.09 -4.71
N GLN A 35 12.71 3.16 -3.99
CA GLN A 35 14.05 3.04 -4.56
C GLN A 35 14.25 1.69 -5.26
N GLU A 36 13.88 0.60 -4.61
CA GLU A 36 14.05 -0.73 -5.17
C GLU A 36 13.18 -0.95 -6.41
N THR A 37 11.94 -0.48 -6.37
CA THR A 37 11.00 -0.62 -7.49
C THR A 37 11.53 0.11 -8.73
N PHE A 38 11.96 1.36 -8.58
CA PHE A 38 12.48 2.14 -9.72
C PHE A 38 13.86 1.69 -10.15
N TYR A 39 14.67 1.16 -9.24
CA TYR A 39 15.93 0.51 -9.62
C TYR A 39 15.65 -0.68 -10.54
N LYS A 40 14.70 -1.54 -10.20
CA LYS A 40 14.30 -2.68 -11.04
C LYS A 40 13.75 -2.23 -12.39
N LEU A 41 13.00 -1.13 -12.41
CA LEU A 41 12.53 -0.56 -13.67
C LEU A 41 13.70 -0.17 -14.57
N SER A 42 14.73 0.49 -14.00
CA SER A 42 15.92 0.92 -14.76
C SER A 42 16.70 -0.24 -15.34
N LYS A 43 16.62 -1.42 -14.73
CA LYS A 43 17.30 -2.64 -15.18
C LYS A 43 16.42 -3.55 -16.03
N SER A 44 15.14 -3.24 -16.17
CA SER A 44 14.20 -4.07 -16.91
C SER A 44 14.40 -3.94 -18.41
N ASN A 45 14.29 -5.07 -19.11
CA ASN A 45 14.28 -5.13 -20.57
C ASN A 45 12.83 -5.24 -21.11
N THR A 46 11.84 -5.03 -20.26
CA THR A 46 10.43 -5.14 -20.64
C THR A 46 10.05 -4.05 -21.63
N ALA A 47 9.44 -4.45 -22.74
CA ALA A 47 8.85 -3.52 -23.69
C ALA A 47 7.41 -3.25 -23.25
N PHE A 48 7.17 -2.07 -22.69
CA PHE A 48 5.85 -1.70 -22.21
C PHE A 48 4.95 -1.26 -23.36
N GLU A 49 3.72 -1.78 -23.36
CA GLU A 49 2.75 -1.51 -24.43
C GLU A 49 2.05 -0.16 -24.26
N ASN A 50 1.80 0.24 -23.00
CA ASN A 50 1.08 1.47 -22.67
C ASN A 50 1.33 1.84 -21.21
N GLU A 51 0.74 2.96 -20.76
CA GLU A 51 0.88 3.44 -19.38
C GLU A 51 0.28 2.48 -18.35
N ASP A 52 -0.85 1.85 -18.66
CA ASP A 52 -1.45 0.87 -17.74
C ASP A 52 -0.51 -0.33 -17.51
N HIS A 53 0.19 -0.76 -18.55
CA HIS A 53 1.18 -1.83 -18.44
C HIS A 53 2.32 -1.42 -17.49
N ILE A 54 2.82 -0.20 -17.63
CA ILE A 54 3.87 0.33 -16.74
C ILE A 54 3.36 0.41 -15.29
N ARG A 55 2.19 1.00 -15.10
CA ARG A 55 1.58 1.15 -13.77
C ARG A 55 1.40 -0.20 -13.08
N ASN A 56 0.83 -1.16 -13.77
CA ASN A 56 0.57 -2.50 -13.21
C ASN A 56 1.89 -3.23 -12.90
N TRP A 57 2.90 -3.06 -13.74
CA TRP A 57 4.22 -3.64 -13.52
C TRP A 57 4.86 -3.06 -12.26
N LEU A 58 4.83 -1.73 -12.10
CA LEU A 58 5.40 -1.05 -10.93
C LEU A 58 4.71 -1.49 -9.64
N ILE A 59 3.39 -1.54 -9.64
CA ILE A 59 2.61 -1.95 -8.47
C ILE A 59 2.91 -3.41 -8.10
N ARG A 60 2.99 -4.29 -9.08
CA ARG A 60 3.33 -5.69 -8.84
C ARG A 60 4.72 -5.85 -8.24
N VAL A 61 5.71 -5.11 -8.78
CA VAL A 61 7.07 -5.13 -8.23
C VAL A 61 7.09 -4.61 -6.80
N ALA A 62 6.40 -3.50 -6.54
CA ALA A 62 6.32 -2.92 -5.20
C ALA A 62 5.68 -3.89 -4.20
N VAL A 63 4.57 -4.53 -4.57
CA VAL A 63 3.90 -5.53 -3.73
C VAL A 63 4.82 -6.71 -3.44
N ASN A 64 5.52 -7.21 -4.46
CA ASN A 64 6.47 -8.32 -4.32
C ASN A 64 7.65 -7.94 -3.41
N GLU A 65 8.15 -6.70 -3.53
CA GLU A 65 9.22 -6.20 -2.66
C GLU A 65 8.77 -6.09 -1.21
N CYS A 66 7.56 -5.63 -0.96
CA CYS A 66 6.99 -5.59 0.39
C CYS A 66 6.95 -7.00 0.99
N LYS A 67 6.49 -7.97 0.24
CA LYS A 67 6.44 -9.36 0.69
C LYS A 67 7.84 -9.94 0.95
N ARG A 68 8.78 -9.70 0.03
CA ARG A 68 10.16 -10.20 0.14
C ARG A 68 10.87 -9.63 1.35
N THR A 69 10.72 -8.35 1.62
CA THR A 69 11.41 -7.65 2.72
C THR A 69 10.72 -7.82 4.07
N SER A 70 9.46 -8.24 4.10
CA SER A 70 8.69 -8.37 5.34
C SER A 70 9.34 -9.31 6.35
N MET A 71 10.01 -10.36 5.91
CA MET A 71 10.66 -11.31 6.81
C MET A 71 11.86 -10.70 7.53
N SER A 72 12.66 -9.88 6.84
CA SER A 72 13.75 -9.12 7.46
C SER A 72 13.22 -8.05 8.40
N PHE A 73 12.11 -7.49 8.02
CA PHE A 73 11.45 -6.40 8.70
C PHE A 73 11.02 -6.77 10.13
N TRP A 74 10.42 -7.92 10.33
CA TRP A 74 9.97 -8.36 11.65
C TRP A 74 11.10 -8.55 12.65
N ARG A 75 12.35 -8.57 12.20
CA ARG A 75 13.54 -8.69 13.04
C ARG A 75 14.09 -7.35 13.50
N LYS A 76 13.61 -6.24 12.92
CA LYS A 76 14.08 -4.89 13.25
C LYS A 76 13.14 -4.24 14.26
N LYS A 77 13.75 -3.57 15.25
CA LYS A 77 13.01 -2.75 16.20
C LYS A 77 12.51 -1.49 15.51
N ARG A 78 11.24 -1.16 15.66
CA ARG A 78 10.60 -0.08 14.95
C ARG A 78 10.26 1.11 15.81
N LYS A 79 10.18 2.27 15.13
CA LYS A 79 9.54 3.44 15.65
C LYS A 79 8.04 3.17 15.83
N PRO A 80 7.45 3.52 16.97
CA PRO A 80 6.00 3.35 17.14
C PRO A 80 5.22 4.09 16.04
N LEU A 81 4.26 3.40 15.45
CA LEU A 81 3.40 3.97 14.41
C LEU A 81 2.60 5.17 14.93
N ASP A 82 2.17 5.11 16.19
CA ASP A 82 1.38 6.17 16.83
C ASP A 82 2.12 7.51 16.83
N ASP A 83 3.44 7.51 17.10
CA ASP A 83 4.25 8.73 17.09
C ASP A 83 4.27 9.37 15.70
N TYR A 84 4.31 8.56 14.65
CA TYR A 84 4.29 9.06 13.28
C TYR A 84 2.91 9.62 12.91
N ILE A 85 1.84 8.90 13.26
CA ILE A 85 0.47 9.33 12.98
C ILE A 85 0.19 10.67 13.67
N ASP A 86 0.64 10.84 14.92
CA ASP A 86 0.47 12.07 15.68
C ASP A 86 1.18 13.28 15.04
N SER A 87 2.24 13.03 14.25
CA SER A 87 2.97 14.08 13.56
C SER A 87 2.31 14.54 12.26
N LEU A 88 1.32 13.80 11.75
CA LEU A 88 0.65 14.11 10.49
C LEU A 88 -0.41 15.19 10.66
N VAL A 89 -0.59 15.99 9.60
CA VAL A 89 -1.62 17.02 9.53
C VAL A 89 -2.69 16.58 8.55
N PHE A 90 -3.96 16.60 8.98
CA PHE A 90 -5.11 16.22 8.17
C PHE A 90 -6.03 17.42 7.95
N GLU A 91 -6.76 17.41 6.85
CA GLU A 91 -7.73 18.46 6.52
C GLU A 91 -8.93 18.47 7.49
N SER A 92 -9.28 17.31 8.03
CA SER A 92 -10.35 17.17 9.01
C SER A 92 -10.00 16.12 10.07
N GLU A 93 -10.63 16.21 11.23
CA GLU A 93 -10.49 15.23 12.30
C GLU A 93 -10.97 13.84 11.86
N ASP A 94 -12.08 13.78 11.13
CA ASP A 94 -12.64 12.52 10.60
C ASP A 94 -11.65 11.84 9.64
N GLU A 95 -10.95 12.58 8.80
CA GLU A 95 -9.94 12.06 7.90
C GLU A 95 -8.75 11.49 8.66
N GLY A 96 -8.30 12.17 9.72
CA GLY A 96 -7.25 11.68 10.60
C GLY A 96 -7.66 10.43 11.36
N ASP A 97 -8.92 10.37 11.83
CA ASP A 97 -9.47 9.20 12.50
C ASP A 97 -9.51 7.98 11.58
N LEU A 98 -9.98 8.17 10.36
CA LEU A 98 -10.03 7.09 9.37
C LEU A 98 -8.63 6.56 9.07
N PHE A 99 -7.67 7.44 8.82
CA PHE A 99 -6.28 7.06 8.56
C PHE A 99 -5.71 6.28 9.73
N SER A 100 -5.88 6.77 10.97
CA SER A 100 -5.43 6.08 12.18
C SER A 100 -6.01 4.66 12.28
N GLU A 101 -7.30 4.51 12.05
CA GLU A 101 -7.96 3.20 12.17
C GLU A 101 -7.49 2.24 11.07
N VAL A 102 -7.30 2.72 9.85
CA VAL A 102 -6.74 1.91 8.77
C VAL A 102 -5.35 1.40 9.15
N MET A 103 -4.51 2.27 9.70
CA MET A 103 -3.13 1.92 10.05
C MET A 103 -3.03 0.97 11.24
N LYS A 104 -4.08 0.83 12.04
CA LYS A 104 -4.17 -0.17 13.12
C LYS A 104 -4.51 -1.57 12.61
N LEU A 105 -5.04 -1.69 11.41
CA LEU A 105 -5.29 -3.00 10.81
C LEU A 105 -3.98 -3.76 10.59
N LYS A 106 -4.06 -5.09 10.56
CA LYS A 106 -2.91 -5.92 10.16
C LYS A 106 -2.51 -5.60 8.71
N PRO A 107 -1.22 -5.69 8.36
CA PRO A 107 -0.74 -5.37 7.01
C PRO A 107 -1.53 -6.04 5.89
N LYS A 108 -1.91 -7.30 6.04
CA LYS A 108 -2.69 -8.03 5.02
C LYS A 108 -4.07 -7.41 4.75
N TYR A 109 -4.67 -6.77 5.76
CA TYR A 109 -5.96 -6.09 5.62
C TYR A 109 -5.79 -4.70 5.01
N ARG A 110 -4.79 -3.95 5.48
CA ARG A 110 -4.47 -2.64 4.90
C ARG A 110 -4.18 -2.75 3.41
N GLN A 111 -3.42 -3.79 3.03
CA GLN A 111 -3.01 -4.00 1.64
C GLN A 111 -4.20 -4.18 0.71
N VAL A 112 -5.16 -5.02 1.07
CA VAL A 112 -6.35 -5.23 0.20
C VAL A 112 -7.25 -4.00 0.16
N ILE A 113 -7.39 -3.28 1.28
CA ILE A 113 -8.13 -2.01 1.33
C ILE A 113 -7.48 -1.00 0.38
N HIS A 114 -6.17 -0.84 0.44
CA HIS A 114 -5.45 0.09 -0.42
C HIS A 114 -5.59 -0.26 -1.91
N LEU A 115 -5.37 -1.52 -2.25
CA LEU A 115 -5.44 -1.97 -3.64
C LEU A 115 -6.86 -1.86 -4.22
N PHE A 116 -7.87 -2.15 -3.43
CA PHE A 116 -9.26 -2.09 -3.88
C PHE A 116 -9.79 -0.67 -3.98
N TYR A 117 -9.67 0.11 -2.90
CA TYR A 117 -10.28 1.44 -2.83
C TYR A 117 -9.42 2.55 -3.40
N TYR A 118 -8.12 2.45 -3.26
CA TYR A 118 -7.20 3.52 -3.66
C TYR A 118 -6.66 3.31 -5.08
N GLU A 119 -6.22 2.10 -5.37
CA GLU A 119 -5.65 1.77 -6.68
C GLU A 119 -6.70 1.30 -7.69
N GLY A 120 -7.91 1.00 -7.24
CA GLY A 120 -9.02 0.65 -8.12
C GLY A 120 -8.98 -0.75 -8.71
N TYR A 121 -8.25 -1.67 -8.10
CA TYR A 121 -8.20 -3.05 -8.58
C TYR A 121 -9.44 -3.83 -8.18
N SER A 122 -9.89 -4.71 -9.08
CA SER A 122 -10.95 -5.68 -8.77
C SER A 122 -10.42 -6.77 -7.83
N THR A 123 -11.33 -7.50 -7.19
CA THR A 123 -10.96 -8.65 -6.36
C THR A 123 -10.18 -9.70 -7.14
N ASP A 124 -10.52 -9.90 -8.39
CA ASP A 124 -9.83 -10.82 -9.32
C ASP A 124 -8.38 -10.36 -9.58
N GLU A 125 -8.21 -9.09 -9.86
CA GLU A 125 -6.89 -8.49 -10.08
C GLU A 125 -6.02 -8.56 -8.82
N ILE A 126 -6.60 -8.28 -7.66
CA ILE A 126 -5.90 -8.38 -6.37
C ILE A 126 -5.47 -9.83 -6.09
N SER A 127 -6.36 -10.77 -6.37
CA SER A 127 -6.06 -12.21 -6.24
C SER A 127 -4.81 -12.60 -7.02
N ARG A 128 -4.74 -12.18 -8.28
CA ARG A 128 -3.57 -12.44 -9.14
C ARG A 128 -2.33 -11.72 -8.66
N LEU A 129 -2.47 -10.47 -8.25
CA LEU A 129 -1.38 -9.62 -7.78
C LEU A 129 -0.74 -10.17 -6.51
N LEU A 130 -1.56 -10.58 -5.54
CA LEU A 130 -1.10 -11.10 -4.25
C LEU A 130 -0.83 -12.60 -4.26
N LYS A 131 -1.19 -13.30 -5.34
CA LYS A 131 -1.06 -14.77 -5.45
C LYS A 131 -1.82 -15.50 -4.35
N ILE A 132 -3.04 -15.06 -4.08
CA ILE A 132 -3.97 -15.69 -3.13
C ILE A 132 -5.29 -15.95 -3.86
N SER A 133 -6.17 -16.76 -3.27
CA SER A 133 -7.46 -17.05 -3.88
C SER A 133 -8.35 -15.82 -3.86
N ARG A 134 -9.28 -15.76 -4.80
CA ARG A 134 -10.31 -14.72 -4.85
C ARG A 134 -11.13 -14.69 -3.55
N SER A 135 -11.44 -15.87 -3.03
CA SER A 135 -12.13 -16.03 -1.75
C SER A 135 -11.34 -15.40 -0.60
N ALA A 136 -10.02 -15.58 -0.58
CA ALA A 136 -9.16 -14.95 0.43
C ALA A 136 -9.21 -13.42 0.35
N VAL A 137 -9.18 -12.85 -0.86
CA VAL A 137 -9.32 -11.40 -1.05
C VAL A 137 -10.64 -10.90 -0.49
N THR A 138 -11.73 -11.55 -0.87
CA THR A 138 -13.09 -11.18 -0.43
C THR A 138 -13.22 -11.24 1.09
N THR A 139 -12.67 -12.30 1.69
CA THR A 139 -12.68 -12.47 3.15
C THR A 139 -11.86 -11.38 3.85
N ARG A 140 -10.67 -11.06 3.35
CA ARG A 140 -9.84 -10.00 3.91
C ARG A 140 -10.53 -8.63 3.84
N LEU A 141 -11.16 -8.33 2.70
CA LEU A 141 -11.92 -7.08 2.55
C LEU A 141 -13.09 -7.01 3.54
N ALA A 142 -13.85 -8.09 3.67
CA ALA A 142 -14.98 -8.14 4.60
C ALA A 142 -14.54 -7.94 6.04
N ARG A 143 -13.48 -8.61 6.46
CA ARG A 143 -12.93 -8.48 7.82
C ARG A 143 -12.37 -7.09 8.08
N ALA A 144 -11.65 -6.53 7.11
CA ALA A 144 -11.11 -5.17 7.22
C ALA A 144 -12.24 -4.14 7.38
N ARG A 145 -13.28 -4.22 6.55
CA ARG A 145 -14.45 -3.34 6.64
C ARG A 145 -15.15 -3.46 7.98
N LYS A 146 -15.31 -4.67 8.48
CA LYS A 146 -15.96 -4.92 9.78
C LYS A 146 -15.18 -4.26 10.91
N GLN A 147 -13.85 -4.46 10.94
CA GLN A 147 -13.00 -3.86 11.98
C GLN A 147 -13.02 -2.34 11.91
N LEU A 148 -12.95 -1.77 10.72
CA LEU A 148 -13.01 -0.32 10.54
C LEU A 148 -14.35 0.25 11.02
N LYS A 149 -15.44 -0.40 10.66
CA LYS A 149 -16.79 0.03 11.06
C LYS A 149 -16.96 0.03 12.58
N GLU A 150 -16.49 -1.02 13.24
CA GLU A 150 -16.57 -1.13 14.70
C GLU A 150 -15.76 -0.04 15.40
N HIS A 151 -14.52 0.17 14.99
CA HIS A 151 -13.62 1.14 15.60
C HIS A 151 -14.05 2.58 15.34
N LEU A 152 -14.47 2.90 14.12
CA LEU A 152 -14.91 4.24 13.77
C LEU A 152 -16.23 4.60 14.47
N GLN A 153 -17.10 3.62 14.64
CA GLN A 153 -18.35 3.81 15.39
C GLN A 153 -18.08 4.18 16.84
N GLU A 154 -17.12 3.49 17.48
CA GLU A 154 -16.70 3.80 18.85
C GLU A 154 -16.15 5.23 18.96
N VAL A 155 -15.27 5.62 18.03
CA VAL A 155 -14.68 6.96 18.01
C VAL A 155 -15.73 8.04 17.84
N TRP A 156 -16.69 7.84 16.93
CA TRP A 156 -17.74 8.81 16.67
C TRP A 156 -18.81 8.84 17.75
N ASP A 157 -19.08 7.72 18.40
CA ASP A 157 -20.03 7.66 19.51
C ASP A 157 -19.51 8.33 20.78
N ASP A 158 -18.16 8.40 20.95
CA ASP A 158 -17.51 9.07 22.09
C ASP A 158 -17.49 10.61 21.94
N GLU A 159 -17.82 11.13 20.78
CA GLU A 159 -17.98 12.56 20.54
C GLU A 159 -19.43 13.02 20.84
#